data_be708e4a91b061e30c258b905bfd4168
#
_entry.id   be708e4a91b061e30c258b905bfd4168
#
_cell.length_a   1.000
_cell.length_b   1.000
_cell.length_c   1.000
_cell.angle_alpha   90.00
_cell.angle_beta   90.00
_cell.angle_gamma   90.00
#
_symmetry.space_group_name_H-M   'P 1'
#
loop_
_entity.id
_entity.type
_entity.pdbx_description
1 polymer ?
#
loop_
_entity_poly.entity_id
_entity_poly.type
_entity_poly.pdbx_seq_one_letter_code
_entity_poly.pdbx_strand_id
1 'polypeptide(L)'
;MRLDFPGCGNSTEPFTAYTLSNMTDDVESAITYMQQTYGTGRTALVGHSMGGRLASLYPQRRGGITALALWSPANGAGLRGMEFLNIDDFSAVEALAAEAEASGSISTWGVDVSGTLFTEMRDSDPNAALRESALPTLLTYTGHEGILSDTTQAETIAVVESLPDGRVVLEPFAEGNHNYLSEDAATAAALDKALRETTVAFLVEYLK
;
A
#
# COMPACT_ATOMS: atom_id res chain seq x y z
N MET A 1 10.84 10.94 -4.39
CA MET A 1 11.53 10.46 -3.19
C MET A 1 11.08 9.05 -2.88
N ARG A 2 11.89 8.21 -2.27
CA ARG A 2 11.56 6.85 -1.81
C ARG A 2 11.98 6.72 -0.36
N LEU A 3 11.17 6.03 0.45
CA LEU A 3 11.38 5.86 1.89
C LEU A 3 11.64 4.39 2.21
N ASP A 4 12.50 4.16 3.19
CA ASP A 4 12.67 2.88 3.86
C ASP A 4 12.06 3.01 5.26
N PHE A 5 10.93 2.35 5.50
CA PHE A 5 10.22 2.37 6.78
C PHE A 5 10.98 1.58 7.86
N PRO A 6 10.61 1.71 9.15
CA PRO A 6 11.23 0.97 10.23
C PRO A 6 11.40 -0.52 9.93
N GLY A 7 12.61 -1.05 10.16
CA GLY A 7 12.95 -2.44 9.86
C GLY A 7 13.10 -2.80 8.39
N CYS A 8 13.00 -1.84 7.47
CA CYS A 8 13.11 -2.07 6.02
C CYS A 8 14.35 -1.36 5.44
N GLY A 9 14.94 -1.95 4.40
CA GLY A 9 16.02 -1.34 3.62
C GLY A 9 17.19 -0.87 4.46
N ASN A 10 17.47 0.45 4.45
CA ASN A 10 18.54 1.08 5.21
C ASN A 10 18.07 1.72 6.53
N SER A 11 16.80 1.57 6.90
CA SER A 11 16.32 2.07 8.18
C SER A 11 17.04 1.39 9.35
N THR A 12 17.44 2.17 10.35
CA THR A 12 18.08 1.66 11.57
C THR A 12 17.10 1.37 12.69
N GLU A 13 15.83 1.69 12.49
CA GLU A 13 14.79 1.41 13.48
C GLU A 13 14.35 -0.05 13.44
N PRO A 14 13.93 -0.64 14.58
CA PRO A 14 13.48 -2.01 14.64
C PRO A 14 12.14 -2.18 13.92
N PHE A 15 11.85 -3.38 13.41
CA PHE A 15 10.58 -3.67 12.74
C PHE A 15 9.36 -3.55 13.68
N THR A 16 9.55 -3.60 15.00
CA THR A 16 8.48 -3.31 15.97
C THR A 16 7.97 -1.86 15.89
N ALA A 17 8.74 -0.94 15.30
CA ALA A 17 8.30 0.42 15.00
C ALA A 17 7.54 0.54 13.65
N TYR A 18 7.40 -0.54 12.88
CA TYR A 18 6.63 -0.60 11.65
C TYR A 18 5.13 -0.63 11.99
N THR A 19 4.54 0.54 12.18
CA THR A 19 3.12 0.76 12.49
C THR A 19 2.50 1.74 11.50
N LEU A 20 1.19 1.73 11.32
CA LEU A 20 0.54 2.66 10.39
C LEU A 20 0.74 4.12 10.83
N SER A 21 0.78 4.39 12.13
CA SER A 21 1.03 5.73 12.67
C SER A 21 2.44 6.20 12.36
N ASN A 22 3.47 5.42 12.70
CA ASN A 22 4.86 5.80 12.44
C ASN A 22 5.13 5.97 10.93
N MET A 23 4.67 5.05 10.11
CA MET A 23 4.80 5.16 8.65
C MET A 23 4.09 6.40 8.09
N THR A 24 2.94 6.78 8.67
CA THR A 24 2.22 8.02 8.29
C THR A 24 3.07 9.26 8.61
N ASP A 25 3.68 9.30 9.78
CA ASP A 25 4.55 10.41 10.23
C ASP A 25 5.84 10.48 9.38
N ASP A 26 6.40 9.34 8.98
CA ASP A 26 7.54 9.26 8.07
C ASP A 26 7.20 9.86 6.70
N VAL A 27 6.03 9.51 6.13
CA VAL A 27 5.55 10.08 4.86
C VAL A 27 5.35 11.59 4.99
N GLU A 28 4.74 12.08 6.07
CA GLU A 28 4.55 13.51 6.33
C GLU A 28 5.88 14.25 6.42
N SER A 29 6.85 13.67 7.13
CA SER A 29 8.21 14.21 7.25
C SER A 29 8.91 14.30 5.89
N ALA A 30 8.76 13.27 5.06
CA ALA A 30 9.31 13.23 3.71
C ALA A 30 8.67 14.29 2.81
N ILE A 31 7.36 14.45 2.85
CA ILE A 31 6.65 15.48 2.08
C ILE A 31 7.11 16.88 2.52
N THR A 32 7.18 17.10 3.82
CA THR A 32 7.67 18.37 4.40
C THR A 32 9.09 18.68 3.94
N TYR A 33 9.98 17.69 3.98
CA TYR A 33 11.35 17.84 3.48
C TYR A 33 11.39 18.22 2.00
N MET A 34 10.58 17.52 1.16
CA MET A 34 10.54 17.81 -0.28
C MET A 34 10.02 19.22 -0.56
N GLN A 35 9.00 19.66 0.15
CA GLN A 35 8.44 21.00 0.02
C GLN A 35 9.44 22.08 0.44
N GLN A 36 10.10 21.92 1.57
CA GLN A 36 11.07 22.88 2.09
C GLN A 36 12.36 22.93 1.27
N THR A 37 12.84 21.77 0.80
CA THR A 37 14.14 21.68 0.12
C THR A 37 14.03 21.99 -1.38
N TYR A 38 12.95 21.56 -2.03
CA TYR A 38 12.81 21.62 -3.49
C TYR A 38 11.65 22.51 -3.97
N GLY A 39 10.87 23.09 -3.04
CA GLY A 39 9.73 23.94 -3.37
C GLY A 39 8.62 23.20 -4.11
N THR A 40 8.43 21.91 -3.84
CA THR A 40 7.39 21.09 -4.50
C THR A 40 6.00 21.57 -4.08
N GLY A 41 5.10 21.78 -5.06
CA GLY A 41 3.72 22.22 -4.80
C GLY A 41 2.76 21.07 -4.61
N ARG A 42 2.56 20.29 -5.67
CA ARG A 42 1.64 19.15 -5.65
C ARG A 42 2.38 17.87 -5.30
N THR A 43 1.72 16.98 -4.56
CA THR A 43 2.30 15.72 -4.11
C THR A 43 1.37 14.56 -4.46
N ALA A 44 1.92 13.49 -5.00
CA ALA A 44 1.24 12.22 -5.15
C ALA A 44 1.99 11.14 -4.36
N LEU A 45 1.25 10.14 -3.92
CA LEU A 45 1.84 8.94 -3.29
C LEU A 45 1.79 7.77 -4.27
N VAL A 46 2.89 7.05 -4.33
CA VAL A 46 2.99 5.75 -5.01
C VAL A 46 3.25 4.71 -3.93
N GLY A 47 2.37 3.73 -3.80
CA GLY A 47 2.49 2.70 -2.78
C GLY A 47 2.26 1.30 -3.33
N HIS A 48 3.14 0.37 -2.95
CA HIS A 48 3.01 -1.05 -3.26
C HIS A 48 2.62 -1.83 -2.01
N SER A 49 1.69 -2.78 -2.15
CA SER A 49 1.31 -3.70 -1.06
C SER A 49 0.87 -2.95 0.22
N MET A 50 1.54 -3.13 1.34
CA MET A 50 1.31 -2.37 2.58
C MET A 50 1.52 -0.85 2.38
N GLY A 51 2.48 -0.44 1.53
CA GLY A 51 2.65 0.96 1.14
C GLY A 51 1.46 1.51 0.35
N GLY A 52 0.78 0.67 -0.42
CA GLY A 52 -0.47 1.00 -1.10
C GLY A 52 -1.63 1.21 -0.12
N ARG A 53 -1.74 0.35 0.90
CA ARG A 53 -2.68 0.56 2.00
C ARG A 53 -2.42 1.87 2.71
N LEU A 54 -1.16 2.15 3.09
CA LEU A 54 -0.78 3.40 3.73
C LEU A 54 -1.13 4.61 2.86
N ALA A 55 -0.83 4.56 1.56
CA ALA A 55 -1.17 5.62 0.62
C ALA A 55 -2.68 5.88 0.53
N SER A 56 -3.50 4.82 0.60
CA SER A 56 -4.96 4.91 0.62
C SER A 56 -5.50 5.59 1.89
N LEU A 57 -4.88 5.32 3.04
CA LEU A 57 -5.27 5.88 4.34
C LEU A 57 -4.74 7.31 4.58
N TYR A 58 -3.62 7.66 3.95
CA TYR A 58 -2.89 8.91 4.23
C TYR A 58 -3.75 10.17 4.02
N PRO A 59 -4.52 10.34 2.93
CA PRO A 59 -5.31 11.55 2.70
C PRO A 59 -6.31 11.86 3.81
N GLN A 60 -6.93 10.83 4.38
CA GLN A 60 -7.86 10.98 5.50
C GLN A 60 -7.14 11.40 6.79
N ARG A 61 -5.92 10.91 6.99
CA ARG A 61 -5.13 11.17 8.20
C ARG A 61 -4.43 12.52 8.20
N ARG A 62 -3.92 12.97 7.04
CA ARG A 62 -3.06 14.17 6.91
C ARG A 62 -3.48 15.12 5.80
N GLY A 63 -4.13 14.67 4.75
CA GLY A 63 -4.48 15.49 3.58
C GLY A 63 -3.26 15.88 2.73
N GLY A 64 -3.40 16.93 1.92
CA GLY A 64 -2.29 17.50 1.13
C GLY A 64 -1.82 16.70 -0.06
N ILE A 65 -2.52 15.62 -0.43
CA ILE A 65 -2.19 14.75 -1.57
C ILE A 65 -3.10 15.06 -2.75
N THR A 66 -2.55 15.03 -3.95
CA THR A 66 -3.25 15.38 -5.20
C THR A 66 -3.69 14.13 -5.98
N ALA A 67 -2.94 13.03 -5.90
CA ALA A 67 -3.22 11.79 -6.62
C ALA A 67 -2.56 10.59 -5.93
N LEU A 68 -3.07 9.39 -6.21
CA LEU A 68 -2.57 8.13 -5.68
C LEU A 68 -2.23 7.16 -6.81
N ALA A 69 -1.11 6.47 -6.72
CA ALA A 69 -0.81 5.31 -7.55
C ALA A 69 -0.62 4.09 -6.64
N LEU A 70 -1.51 3.12 -6.76
CA LEU A 70 -1.62 1.97 -5.88
C LEU A 70 -1.25 0.71 -6.66
N TRP A 71 -0.14 0.08 -6.28
CA TRP A 71 0.35 -1.15 -6.88
C TRP A 71 0.05 -2.31 -5.94
N SER A 72 -0.81 -3.23 -6.33
CA SER A 72 -1.25 -4.37 -5.51
C SER A 72 -1.47 -3.98 -4.03
N PRO A 73 -2.32 -2.98 -3.74
CA PRO A 73 -2.47 -2.48 -2.38
C PRO A 73 -3.15 -3.50 -1.47
N ALA A 74 -2.65 -3.66 -0.24
CA ALA A 74 -3.22 -4.53 0.79
C ALA A 74 -4.47 -3.88 1.44
N ASN A 75 -5.51 -3.62 0.64
CA ASN A 75 -6.66 -2.79 1.02
C ASN A 75 -7.83 -3.56 1.66
N GLY A 76 -7.65 -4.82 2.04
CA GLY A 76 -8.66 -5.52 2.83
C GLY A 76 -9.00 -4.76 4.12
N ALA A 77 -10.30 -4.58 4.42
CA ALA A 77 -10.73 -3.88 5.62
C ALA A 77 -10.25 -4.60 6.90
N GLY A 78 -9.79 -3.84 7.88
CA GLY A 78 -9.29 -4.37 9.14
C GLY A 78 -8.11 -5.32 8.94
N LEU A 79 -8.09 -6.41 9.68
CA LEU A 79 -7.05 -7.44 9.61
C LEU A 79 -6.99 -8.17 8.28
N ARG A 80 -8.00 -8.06 7.39
CA ARG A 80 -7.91 -8.61 6.02
C ARG A 80 -6.77 -7.98 5.22
N GLY A 81 -6.32 -6.78 5.57
CA GLY A 81 -5.09 -6.21 5.01
C GLY A 81 -3.82 -6.99 5.38
N MET A 82 -3.92 -7.96 6.30
CA MET A 82 -2.82 -8.85 6.72
C MET A 82 -3.09 -10.32 6.34
N GLU A 83 -4.02 -10.59 5.43
CA GLU A 83 -4.35 -11.94 4.97
C GLU A 83 -3.15 -12.70 4.38
N PHE A 84 -2.13 -11.97 3.91
CA PHE A 84 -0.88 -12.52 3.43
C PHE A 84 -0.10 -13.32 4.49
N LEU A 85 -0.38 -13.13 5.78
CA LEU A 85 0.23 -13.92 6.85
C LEU A 85 -0.27 -15.38 6.82
N ASN A 86 -1.53 -15.59 6.43
CA ASN A 86 -2.10 -16.90 6.13
C ASN A 86 -3.34 -16.73 5.24
N ILE A 87 -3.15 -16.78 3.92
CA ILE A 87 -4.22 -16.54 2.95
C ILE A 87 -5.29 -17.63 2.95
N ASP A 88 -4.95 -18.85 3.36
CA ASP A 88 -5.85 -20.00 3.37
C ASP A 88 -6.66 -20.11 4.67
N ASP A 89 -6.18 -19.50 5.74
CA ASP A 89 -6.84 -19.56 7.07
C ASP A 89 -6.79 -18.20 7.78
N PHE A 90 -7.79 -17.38 7.54
CA PHE A 90 -7.88 -16.07 8.16
C PHE A 90 -8.05 -16.14 9.70
N SER A 91 -8.59 -17.23 10.24
CA SER A 91 -8.68 -17.39 11.70
C SER A 91 -7.31 -17.49 12.37
N ALA A 92 -6.30 -18.00 11.66
CA ALA A 92 -4.92 -18.00 12.12
C ALA A 92 -4.34 -16.56 12.18
N VAL A 93 -4.72 -15.70 11.26
CA VAL A 93 -4.32 -14.27 11.27
C VAL A 93 -4.95 -13.55 12.47
N GLU A 94 -6.21 -13.83 12.78
CA GLU A 94 -6.89 -13.27 13.96
C GLU A 94 -6.26 -13.76 15.28
N ALA A 95 -5.91 -15.04 15.37
CA ALA A 95 -5.23 -15.60 16.53
C ALA A 95 -3.85 -14.99 16.74
N LEU A 96 -3.08 -14.84 15.66
CA LEU A 96 -1.76 -14.19 15.65
C LEU A 96 -1.86 -12.73 16.12
N ALA A 97 -2.85 -12.00 15.63
CA ALA A 97 -3.12 -10.62 16.03
C ALA A 97 -3.44 -10.52 17.52
N ALA A 98 -4.33 -11.39 18.03
CA ALA A 98 -4.69 -11.40 19.44
C ALA A 98 -3.49 -11.71 20.35
N GLU A 99 -2.63 -12.62 19.95
CA GLU A 99 -1.39 -12.93 20.68
C GLU A 99 -0.43 -11.73 20.68
N ALA A 100 -0.22 -11.08 19.53
CA ALA A 100 0.64 -9.91 19.42
C ALA A 100 0.11 -8.72 20.25
N GLU A 101 -1.21 -8.48 20.22
CA GLU A 101 -1.87 -7.43 21.00
C GLU A 101 -1.74 -7.69 22.52
N ALA A 102 -1.83 -8.96 22.96
CA ALA A 102 -1.72 -9.32 24.36
C ALA A 102 -0.28 -9.30 24.88
N SER A 103 0.71 -9.69 24.07
CA SER A 103 2.12 -9.78 24.45
C SER A 103 2.94 -8.54 24.12
N GLY A 104 2.37 -7.60 23.35
CA GLY A 104 3.02 -6.39 22.83
C GLY A 104 3.75 -6.59 21.51
N SER A 105 4.22 -7.79 21.20
CA SER A 105 4.79 -8.17 19.91
C SER A 105 4.79 -9.67 19.72
N ILE A 106 4.96 -10.10 18.47
CA ILE A 106 5.09 -11.51 18.10
C ILE A 106 6.20 -11.67 17.07
N SER A 107 6.97 -12.74 17.19
CA SER A 107 7.97 -13.10 16.18
C SER A 107 7.32 -13.89 15.05
N THR A 108 7.32 -13.34 13.84
CA THR A 108 6.83 -14.01 12.64
C THR A 108 7.67 -13.61 11.43
N TRP A 109 7.89 -14.53 10.48
CA TRP A 109 8.73 -14.30 9.29
C TRP A 109 10.15 -13.79 9.60
N GLY A 110 10.69 -14.13 10.76
CA GLY A 110 12.04 -13.74 11.17
C GLY A 110 12.17 -12.30 11.67
N VAL A 111 11.05 -11.61 11.90
CA VAL A 111 11.00 -10.27 12.49
C VAL A 111 10.01 -10.21 13.64
N ASP A 112 10.22 -9.25 14.56
CA ASP A 112 9.27 -8.98 15.64
C ASP A 112 8.27 -7.93 15.18
N VAL A 113 7.00 -8.31 15.11
CA VAL A 113 5.89 -7.44 14.70
C VAL A 113 5.16 -6.94 15.94
N SER A 114 4.97 -5.62 16.04
CA SER A 114 4.28 -5.00 17.16
C SER A 114 2.77 -5.32 17.18
N GLY A 115 2.23 -5.58 18.37
CA GLY A 115 0.77 -5.65 18.59
C GLY A 115 0.06 -4.37 18.18
N THR A 116 0.73 -3.22 18.27
CA THR A 116 0.21 -1.93 17.79
C THR A 116 -0.11 -1.95 16.30
N LEU A 117 0.71 -2.60 15.45
CA LEU A 117 0.39 -2.75 14.03
C LEU A 117 -0.95 -3.47 13.84
N PHE A 118 -1.17 -4.59 14.53
CA PHE A 118 -2.41 -5.37 14.42
C PHE A 118 -3.62 -4.57 14.88
N THR A 119 -3.52 -3.83 16.00
CA THR A 119 -4.58 -2.94 16.46
C THR A 119 -4.92 -1.86 15.43
N GLU A 120 -3.91 -1.17 14.90
CA GLU A 120 -4.11 -0.12 13.89
C GLU A 120 -4.65 -0.68 12.56
N MET A 121 -4.24 -1.89 12.18
CA MET A 121 -4.79 -2.59 11.02
C MET A 121 -6.27 -2.90 11.22
N ARG A 122 -6.65 -3.45 12.38
CA ARG A 122 -8.03 -3.79 12.75
C ARG A 122 -8.96 -2.58 12.66
N ASP A 123 -8.48 -1.41 13.08
CA ASP A 123 -9.24 -0.16 13.16
C ASP A 123 -9.22 0.65 11.84
N SER A 124 -8.64 0.12 10.76
CA SER A 124 -8.51 0.85 9.50
C SER A 124 -9.26 0.21 8.35
N ASP A 125 -9.89 1.06 7.53
CA ASP A 125 -10.54 0.68 6.27
C ASP A 125 -10.02 1.56 5.13
N PRO A 126 -9.01 1.10 4.37
CA PRO A 126 -8.45 1.87 3.28
C PRO A 126 -9.41 2.09 2.11
N ASN A 127 -10.36 1.16 1.89
CA ASN A 127 -11.36 1.30 0.85
C ASN A 127 -12.40 2.39 1.20
N ALA A 128 -12.78 2.51 2.48
CA ALA A 128 -13.58 3.64 2.94
C ALA A 128 -12.83 4.96 2.80
N ALA A 129 -11.54 4.99 3.17
CA ALA A 129 -10.69 6.18 3.03
C ALA A 129 -10.54 6.63 1.56
N LEU A 130 -10.41 5.70 0.61
CA LEU A 130 -10.39 6.01 -0.83
C LEU A 130 -11.70 6.66 -1.30
N ARG A 131 -12.86 6.12 -0.89
CA ARG A 131 -14.16 6.72 -1.23
C ARG A 131 -14.29 8.14 -0.70
N GLU A 132 -13.86 8.37 0.55
CA GLU A 132 -13.95 9.68 1.20
C GLU A 132 -13.00 10.70 0.57
N SER A 133 -11.77 10.33 0.27
CA SER A 133 -10.79 11.22 -0.35
C SER A 133 -11.15 11.58 -1.78
N ALA A 134 -11.78 10.67 -2.52
CA ALA A 134 -12.17 10.78 -3.93
C ALA A 134 -11.05 11.31 -4.85
N LEU A 135 -9.78 11.03 -4.50
CA LEU A 135 -8.64 11.48 -5.27
C LEU A 135 -8.51 10.69 -6.58
N PRO A 136 -7.96 11.30 -7.63
CA PRO A 136 -7.51 10.57 -8.81
C PRO A 136 -6.60 9.43 -8.39
N THR A 137 -6.94 8.22 -8.81
CA THR A 137 -6.25 7.01 -8.35
C THR A 137 -5.93 6.09 -9.52
N LEU A 138 -4.65 5.81 -9.71
CA LEU A 138 -4.20 4.68 -10.53
C LEU A 138 -4.18 3.45 -9.64
N LEU A 139 -4.87 2.38 -10.05
CA LEU A 139 -4.85 1.08 -9.40
C LEU A 139 -4.37 0.02 -10.37
N THR A 140 -3.49 -0.85 -9.93
CA THR A 140 -3.06 -2.02 -10.69
C THR A 140 -2.86 -3.22 -9.77
N TYR A 141 -3.21 -4.40 -10.28
CA TYR A 141 -2.90 -5.71 -9.73
C TYR A 141 -2.21 -6.57 -10.79
N THR A 142 -1.71 -7.72 -10.38
CA THR A 142 -1.11 -8.72 -11.29
C THR A 142 -2.00 -9.95 -11.41
N GLY A 143 -1.86 -10.69 -12.51
CA GLY A 143 -2.65 -11.90 -12.76
C GLY A 143 -2.27 -13.09 -11.88
N HIS A 144 -1.05 -13.09 -11.32
CA HIS A 144 -0.54 -14.13 -10.42
C HIS A 144 -0.24 -13.53 -9.04
N GLU A 145 -1.22 -12.81 -8.49
CA GLU A 145 -1.09 -12.04 -7.24
C GLU A 145 -0.56 -12.90 -6.08
N GLY A 146 -1.24 -13.98 -5.72
CA GLY A 146 -0.80 -15.01 -4.78
C GLY A 146 -0.61 -14.58 -3.30
N ILE A 147 -0.73 -13.29 -3.01
CA ILE A 147 -0.54 -12.69 -1.68
C ILE A 147 -1.84 -12.09 -1.14
N LEU A 148 -2.61 -11.46 -2.02
CA LEU A 148 -3.90 -10.85 -1.69
C LEU A 148 -5.03 -11.67 -2.32
N SER A 149 -6.10 -11.89 -1.56
CA SER A 149 -7.25 -12.64 -2.07
C SER A 149 -7.95 -11.92 -3.22
N ASP A 150 -8.59 -12.70 -4.10
CA ASP A 150 -9.42 -12.16 -5.19
C ASP A 150 -10.52 -11.24 -4.66
N THR A 151 -11.03 -11.52 -3.45
CA THR A 151 -12.04 -10.69 -2.81
C THR A 151 -11.49 -9.31 -2.46
N THR A 152 -10.31 -9.23 -1.83
CA THR A 152 -9.65 -7.96 -1.51
C THR A 152 -9.35 -7.14 -2.77
N GLN A 153 -8.89 -7.80 -3.83
CA GLN A 153 -8.65 -7.16 -5.12
C GLN A 153 -9.95 -6.61 -5.72
N ALA A 154 -11.00 -7.43 -5.82
CA ALA A 154 -12.28 -7.05 -6.40
C ALA A 154 -12.96 -5.90 -5.65
N GLU A 155 -12.92 -5.91 -4.30
CA GLU A 155 -13.45 -4.82 -3.48
C GLU A 155 -12.74 -3.50 -3.75
N THR A 156 -11.42 -3.52 -3.86
CA THR A 156 -10.63 -2.30 -4.13
C THR A 156 -10.86 -1.79 -5.55
N ILE A 157 -10.92 -2.68 -6.54
CA ILE A 157 -11.25 -2.33 -7.94
C ILE A 157 -12.61 -1.63 -8.00
N ALA A 158 -13.64 -2.22 -7.39
CA ALA A 158 -14.99 -1.65 -7.38
C ALA A 158 -15.04 -0.27 -6.72
N VAL A 159 -14.23 -0.04 -5.69
CA VAL A 159 -14.11 1.29 -5.06
C VAL A 159 -13.50 2.29 -6.04
N VAL A 160 -12.35 1.99 -6.63
CA VAL A 160 -11.65 2.91 -7.54
C VAL A 160 -12.50 3.20 -8.78
N GLU A 161 -13.20 2.21 -9.33
CA GLU A 161 -14.14 2.41 -10.45
C GLU A 161 -15.33 3.31 -10.10
N SER A 162 -15.72 3.35 -8.82
CA SER A 162 -16.79 4.23 -8.34
C SER A 162 -16.37 5.68 -8.09
N LEU A 163 -15.04 5.96 -8.08
CA LEU A 163 -14.55 7.32 -7.88
C LEU A 163 -14.91 8.23 -9.05
N PRO A 164 -15.00 9.56 -8.81
CA PRO A 164 -15.24 10.54 -9.88
C PRO A 164 -14.10 10.56 -10.91
N ASP A 165 -14.20 11.44 -11.88
CA ASP A 165 -13.23 11.57 -12.97
C ASP A 165 -11.77 11.58 -12.50
N GLY A 166 -10.89 10.99 -13.31
CA GLY A 166 -9.45 10.89 -13.02
C GLY A 166 -9.00 9.57 -12.44
N ARG A 167 -9.90 8.60 -12.25
CA ARG A 167 -9.53 7.24 -11.90
C ARG A 167 -8.97 6.49 -13.11
N VAL A 168 -8.00 5.64 -12.85
CA VAL A 168 -7.51 4.66 -13.83
C VAL A 168 -7.35 3.33 -13.12
N VAL A 169 -8.04 2.30 -13.60
CA VAL A 169 -7.85 0.91 -13.16
C VAL A 169 -7.16 0.18 -14.29
N LEU A 170 -5.97 -0.32 -14.02
CA LEU A 170 -5.31 -1.23 -14.95
C LEU A 170 -5.76 -2.65 -14.64
N GLU A 171 -6.28 -3.30 -15.66
CA GLU A 171 -6.47 -4.75 -15.64
C GLU A 171 -5.15 -5.41 -15.23
N PRO A 172 -5.21 -6.54 -14.51
CA PRO A 172 -4.02 -7.17 -13.99
C PRO A 172 -3.01 -7.43 -15.11
N PHE A 173 -1.75 -7.15 -14.84
CA PHE A 173 -0.66 -7.62 -15.69
C PHE A 173 -0.65 -9.15 -15.66
N ALA A 174 -1.06 -9.79 -16.74
CA ALA A 174 -1.38 -11.22 -16.76
C ALA A 174 -0.25 -12.12 -16.23
N GLU A 175 1.00 -11.70 -16.41
CA GLU A 175 2.19 -12.53 -16.17
C GLU A 175 2.99 -12.15 -14.89
N GLY A 176 2.52 -11.21 -14.10
CA GLY A 176 3.25 -10.72 -12.92
C GLY A 176 2.78 -11.39 -11.63
N ASN A 177 3.71 -11.63 -10.71
CA ASN A 177 3.39 -11.93 -9.32
C ASN A 177 3.13 -10.63 -8.52
N HIS A 178 2.82 -10.74 -7.23
CA HIS A 178 2.58 -9.60 -6.33
C HIS A 178 3.63 -8.47 -6.42
N ASN A 179 4.87 -8.82 -6.67
CA ASN A 179 5.98 -7.87 -6.77
C ASN A 179 6.26 -7.41 -8.22
N TYR A 180 5.34 -7.69 -9.15
CA TYR A 180 5.51 -7.37 -10.59
C TYR A 180 6.75 -8.02 -11.19
N LEU A 181 7.09 -9.22 -10.72
CA LEU A 181 8.20 -10.03 -11.19
C LEU A 181 7.69 -11.24 -11.97
N SER A 182 8.52 -11.73 -12.89
CA SER A 182 8.33 -12.96 -13.63
C SER A 182 9.65 -13.73 -13.69
N GLU A 183 9.59 -15.07 -13.79
CA GLU A 183 10.77 -15.91 -14.03
C GLU A 183 11.36 -15.69 -15.43
N ASP A 184 10.50 -15.32 -16.39
CA ASP A 184 10.96 -14.93 -17.72
C ASP A 184 11.49 -13.49 -17.74
N ALA A 185 12.76 -13.32 -18.05
CA ALA A 185 13.43 -12.02 -18.01
C ALA A 185 12.83 -10.98 -18.99
N ALA A 186 12.32 -11.43 -20.15
CA ALA A 186 11.71 -10.53 -21.12
C ALA A 186 10.35 -10.03 -20.61
N THR A 187 9.55 -10.92 -20.04
CA THR A 187 8.29 -10.60 -19.38
C THR A 187 8.51 -9.68 -18.20
N ALA A 188 9.49 -9.96 -17.33
CA ALA A 188 9.83 -9.09 -16.19
C ALA A 188 10.19 -7.67 -16.64
N ALA A 189 11.00 -7.53 -17.69
CA ALA A 189 11.38 -6.24 -18.25
C ALA A 189 10.17 -5.49 -18.86
N ALA A 190 9.26 -6.21 -19.52
CA ALA A 190 8.04 -5.64 -20.09
C ALA A 190 7.09 -5.15 -18.99
N LEU A 191 6.92 -5.91 -17.91
CA LEU A 191 6.11 -5.53 -16.73
C LEU A 191 6.65 -4.28 -16.07
N ASP A 192 7.95 -4.26 -15.74
CA ASP A 192 8.61 -3.10 -15.13
C ASP A 192 8.46 -1.84 -16.00
N LYS A 193 8.66 -1.98 -17.32
CA LYS A 193 8.47 -0.88 -18.26
C LYS A 193 7.03 -0.38 -18.26
N ALA A 194 6.05 -1.27 -18.41
CA ALA A 194 4.64 -0.91 -18.48
C ALA A 194 4.16 -0.24 -17.18
N LEU A 195 4.51 -0.81 -16.03
CA LEU A 195 4.18 -0.25 -14.72
C LEU A 195 4.72 1.16 -14.54
N ARG A 196 6.00 1.38 -14.89
CA ARG A 196 6.63 2.71 -14.80
C ARG A 196 6.01 3.71 -15.78
N GLU A 197 5.84 3.35 -17.05
CA GLU A 197 5.31 4.25 -18.07
C GLU A 197 3.88 4.68 -17.73
N THR A 198 3.02 3.75 -17.32
CA THR A 198 1.64 4.05 -16.92
C THR A 198 1.62 4.93 -15.66
N THR A 199 2.42 4.60 -14.65
CA THR A 199 2.50 5.40 -13.43
C THR A 199 2.98 6.82 -13.72
N VAL A 200 4.03 6.99 -14.53
CA VAL A 200 4.55 8.31 -14.91
C VAL A 200 3.52 9.09 -15.71
N ALA A 201 2.85 8.48 -16.68
CA ALA A 201 1.83 9.14 -17.48
C ALA A 201 0.68 9.67 -16.59
N PHE A 202 0.19 8.83 -15.68
CA PHE A 202 -0.83 9.21 -14.70
C PHE A 202 -0.35 10.38 -13.82
N LEU A 203 0.83 10.28 -13.21
CA LEU A 203 1.36 11.32 -12.32
C LEU A 203 1.58 12.65 -13.04
N VAL A 204 2.06 12.62 -14.29
CA VAL A 204 2.24 13.83 -15.10
C VAL A 204 0.93 14.53 -15.38
N GLU A 205 -0.18 13.80 -15.51
CA GLU A 205 -1.50 14.39 -15.71
C GLU A 205 -1.96 15.19 -14.49
N TYR A 206 -1.79 14.65 -13.29
CA TYR A 206 -2.33 15.21 -12.05
C TYR A 206 -1.37 16.10 -11.24
N LEU A 207 -0.07 16.10 -11.57
CA LEU A 207 0.94 16.93 -10.90
C LEU A 207 1.35 18.21 -11.68
N LYS A 208 0.72 18.47 -12.81
CA LYS A 208 0.94 19.71 -13.61
C LYS A 208 0.48 20.97 -12.90
#